data_9047835e3be419f7f78a008feef9106a
#
_entry.id   9047835e3be419f7f78a008feef9106a
#
_cell.length_a   1.000
_cell.length_b   1.000
_cell.length_c   1.000
_cell.angle_alpha   90.00
_cell.angle_beta   90.00
_cell.angle_gamma   90.00
#
_symmetry.space_group_name_H-M   'P 1'
#
loop_
_entity.id
_entity.type
_entity.pdbx_description
1 polymer ?
#
loop_
_entity_poly.entity_id
_entity_poly.type
_entity_poly.pdbx_seq_one_letter_code
_entity_poly.pdbx_strand_id
1 'polypeptide(L)'
;MSKAEIDRRELQRSTTIRTKTKLRYTVTALAASMLAAVIPGSSLGMHRSAAVHANEAATPAADALDWNANAVAAVRAAKVIEPLGTAPRAIYQTEGLLYLSYVQAAVYDAAMKIGHRYTPYHQFSAPAGNASLQAAVIAAAYDTLVYYLGDPDGSLATKYAASIAALPADPTTTRGIAVGEAAAADIEALRAGDGRNAVVPTAYGTGPLQPGLWIFPPPPSLQSAQTPWMAFMQPFMLQSTSQFRAPAPPALTSVQYATDLNETQAYGSKTSTVRTPEETAIAYFWNANATSQVNQTLHDFAVQNDMDLLDTARLLAMGNMVSADAGMACFDSKYTYQLWRPITAIRNADIDGNPATTADPTWTPLVTTPNHPEYPSQHGCVTSALAQVLANALGTSNINATIFGAQGGATTLTTSQTFPTVQDLDTQLVNARVWIGFHYRSSVIAGENLGTAVANWELQRYFLPTDDAT
;
A
#
# COMPACT_ATOMS: atom_id res chain seq x y z
N MET A 1 -35.07 40.01 55.77
CA MET A 1 -34.36 39.82 54.52
C MET A 1 -35.30 39.30 53.47
N SER A 2 -35.48 40.02 52.38
CA SER A 2 -36.45 39.71 51.33
C SER A 2 -35.94 38.61 50.40
N LYS A 3 -36.86 37.88 49.77
CA LYS A 3 -36.60 36.81 48.82
C LYS A 3 -35.66 37.24 47.67
N ALA A 4 -35.59 38.56 47.39
CA ALA A 4 -34.72 39.15 46.38
C ALA A 4 -33.23 39.24 46.78
N GLU A 5 -32.90 39.12 48.08
CA GLU A 5 -31.51 39.12 48.58
C GLU A 5 -30.93 37.72 48.62
N ILE A 6 -31.75 36.71 48.73
CA ILE A 6 -31.35 35.29 48.67
C ILE A 6 -30.98 34.91 47.25
N ASP A 7 -31.78 35.31 46.24
CA ASP A 7 -31.53 35.02 44.81
C ASP A 7 -30.25 35.70 44.26
N ARG A 8 -29.85 36.87 44.81
CA ARG A 8 -28.61 37.54 44.43
C ARG A 8 -27.36 36.84 44.95
N ARG A 9 -27.47 36.16 46.09
CA ARG A 9 -26.32 35.42 46.66
C ARG A 9 -26.11 34.07 46.02
N GLU A 10 -27.15 33.43 45.48
CA GLU A 10 -27.01 32.21 44.69
C GLU A 10 -26.48 32.47 43.27
N LEU A 11 -26.87 33.58 42.64
CA LEU A 11 -26.33 33.98 41.33
C LEU A 11 -24.83 34.33 41.37
N GLN A 12 -24.33 34.90 42.50
CA GLN A 12 -22.91 35.21 42.65
C GLN A 12 -22.06 33.99 42.98
N ARG A 13 -22.62 32.89 43.52
CA ARG A 13 -21.92 31.64 43.73
C ARG A 13 -21.81 30.76 42.49
N SER A 14 -22.68 30.93 41.49
CA SER A 14 -22.69 30.20 40.27
C SER A 14 -21.67 30.73 39.22
N THR A 15 -21.17 31.96 39.40
CA THR A 15 -20.26 32.59 38.40
C THR A 15 -18.79 32.45 38.72
N THR A 16 -18.42 31.80 39.86
CA THR A 16 -17.02 31.70 40.29
C THR A 16 -16.41 30.28 40.13
N ILE A 17 -17.14 29.32 39.55
CA ILE A 17 -16.63 27.97 39.30
C ILE A 17 -16.76 27.65 37.79
N ARG A 18 -16.23 28.51 36.95
CA ARG A 18 -15.94 28.22 35.52
C ARG A 18 -14.69 28.92 35.08
N THR A 19 -13.59 28.63 35.75
CA THR A 19 -12.26 28.94 35.20
C THR A 19 -11.27 27.90 35.71
N LYS A 20 -10.67 27.22 34.72
CA LYS A 20 -9.43 26.45 34.80
C LYS A 20 -9.50 25.01 35.35
N THR A 21 -9.80 24.07 34.47
CA THR A 21 -8.98 22.88 34.46
C THR A 21 -8.71 22.54 32.99
N LYS A 22 -7.74 23.22 32.38
CA LYS A 22 -7.02 22.70 31.21
C LYS A 22 -6.11 21.61 31.76
N LEU A 23 -6.57 20.39 31.67
CA LEU A 23 -5.76 19.21 31.93
C LEU A 23 -4.74 19.12 30.79
N ARG A 24 -3.52 19.60 31.06
CA ARG A 24 -2.36 19.32 30.22
C ARG A 24 -2.01 17.85 30.42
N TYR A 25 -2.36 17.00 29.46
CA TYR A 25 -1.75 15.69 29.36
C TYR A 25 -0.30 15.89 28.94
N THR A 26 0.60 15.84 29.91
CA THR A 26 2.02 15.66 29.65
C THR A 26 2.18 14.19 29.30
N VAL A 27 2.33 13.89 28.01
CA VAL A 27 2.75 12.57 27.54
C VAL A 27 4.21 12.40 27.98
N THR A 28 4.42 11.68 29.07
CA THR A 28 5.75 11.20 29.43
C THR A 28 6.05 10.02 28.52
N ALA A 29 6.77 10.29 27.44
CA ALA A 29 7.35 9.24 26.61
C ALA A 29 8.35 8.48 27.48
N LEU A 30 8.02 7.26 27.89
CA LEU A 30 9.00 6.30 28.38
C LEU A 30 9.78 5.83 27.15
N ALA A 31 10.93 6.46 26.91
CA ALA A 31 11.91 5.98 25.96
C ALA A 31 12.49 4.67 26.50
N ALA A 32 12.04 3.55 26.00
CA ALA A 32 12.77 2.31 26.08
C ALA A 32 13.99 2.45 25.17
N SER A 33 15.15 2.73 25.76
CA SER A 33 16.43 2.80 25.09
C SER A 33 16.81 1.38 24.61
N MET A 34 16.41 1.00 23.41
CA MET A 34 17.13 -0.04 22.69
C MET A 34 18.36 0.62 22.07
N LEU A 35 19.51 0.26 22.58
CA LEU A 35 20.81 0.59 22.01
C LEU A 35 20.90 -0.12 20.65
N ALA A 36 20.42 0.52 19.60
CA ALA A 36 20.76 0.15 18.24
C ALA A 36 22.18 0.66 17.99
N ALA A 37 23.11 -0.26 17.75
CA ALA A 37 24.42 0.08 17.27
C ALA A 37 24.26 0.86 15.96
N VAL A 38 24.55 2.15 16.00
CA VAL A 38 24.65 3.00 14.81
C VAL A 38 25.90 2.56 14.06
N ILE A 39 25.71 1.72 13.06
CA ILE A 39 26.68 1.59 11.98
C ILE A 39 26.51 2.87 11.16
N PRO A 40 27.55 3.66 10.91
CA PRO A 40 27.43 4.80 10.02
C PRO A 40 27.14 4.26 8.62
N GLY A 41 25.86 4.22 8.25
CA GLY A 41 25.43 3.97 6.89
C GLY A 41 25.83 5.19 6.06
N SER A 42 26.73 5.00 5.12
CA SER A 42 26.95 5.93 4.03
C SER A 42 25.58 6.16 3.35
N SER A 43 25.07 7.38 3.46
CA SER A 43 23.93 7.85 2.70
C SER A 43 24.34 7.91 1.22
N LEU A 44 24.13 6.81 0.49
CA LEU A 44 24.10 6.82 -0.96
C LEU A 44 22.75 7.43 -1.38
N GLY A 45 22.62 8.73 -1.14
CA GLY A 45 21.63 9.52 -1.82
C GLY A 45 21.89 9.47 -3.32
N MET A 46 20.85 9.53 -4.14
CA MET A 46 21.01 9.89 -5.55
C MET A 46 21.65 11.28 -5.59
N HIS A 47 22.96 11.33 -5.51
CA HIS A 47 23.66 12.53 -5.96
C HIS A 47 23.42 12.59 -7.46
N ARG A 48 22.73 13.63 -7.92
CA ARG A 48 22.77 14.04 -9.31
C ARG A 48 24.23 14.12 -9.71
N SER A 49 24.76 13.06 -10.29
CA SER A 49 26.01 13.14 -11.03
C SER A 49 25.69 13.85 -12.34
N ALA A 50 25.71 15.18 -12.29
CA ALA A 50 25.48 16.05 -13.44
C ALA A 50 26.64 16.03 -14.43
N ALA A 51 27.56 15.06 -14.38
CA ALA A 51 28.83 15.22 -15.04
C ALA A 51 29.18 14.19 -16.14
N VAL A 52 28.43 13.11 -16.37
CA VAL A 52 28.87 12.07 -17.33
C VAL A 52 27.86 11.78 -18.47
N HIS A 53 26.59 12.18 -18.39
CA HIS A 53 25.61 11.95 -19.45
C HIS A 53 25.22 13.23 -20.24
N ALA A 54 26.15 14.15 -20.46
CA ALA A 54 25.91 15.40 -21.15
C ALA A 54 25.63 15.28 -22.65
N ASN A 55 25.36 14.08 -23.21
CA ASN A 55 25.19 13.94 -24.67
C ASN A 55 24.13 12.94 -25.14
N GLU A 56 23.34 12.29 -24.27
CA GLU A 56 22.13 11.61 -24.71
C GLU A 56 20.91 12.42 -24.23
N ALA A 57 20.11 12.89 -25.20
CA ALA A 57 18.85 13.54 -24.87
C ALA A 57 18.00 12.53 -24.04
N ALA A 58 17.61 12.91 -22.84
CA ALA A 58 16.79 12.06 -21.97
C ALA A 58 15.52 11.62 -22.70
N THR A 59 15.26 10.31 -22.76
CA THR A 59 14.06 9.78 -23.39
C THR A 59 12.85 10.14 -22.52
N PRO A 60 11.79 10.78 -23.08
CA PRO A 60 10.62 11.15 -22.29
C PRO A 60 9.97 9.96 -21.59
N ALA A 61 9.48 10.18 -20.37
CA ALA A 61 8.84 9.17 -19.53
C ALA A 61 7.44 8.71 -20.04
N ALA A 62 6.87 9.43 -21.01
CA ALA A 62 5.47 9.32 -21.41
C ALA A 62 5.03 7.85 -21.68
N ASP A 63 5.80 7.07 -22.43
CA ASP A 63 5.42 5.69 -22.76
C ASP A 63 5.35 4.79 -21.52
N ALA A 64 6.26 4.94 -20.54
CA ALA A 64 6.22 4.18 -19.30
C ALA A 64 5.01 4.59 -18.44
N LEU A 65 4.70 5.88 -18.36
CA LEU A 65 3.56 6.40 -17.60
C LEU A 65 2.23 6.01 -18.26
N ASP A 66 2.10 6.13 -19.56
CA ASP A 66 0.89 5.76 -20.30
C ASP A 66 0.60 4.26 -20.17
N TRP A 67 1.63 3.42 -20.29
CA TRP A 67 1.47 1.97 -20.14
C TRP A 67 1.25 1.55 -18.70
N ASN A 68 1.78 2.28 -17.71
CA ASN A 68 1.37 2.07 -16.33
C ASN A 68 -0.12 2.42 -16.13
N ALA A 69 -0.60 3.53 -16.69
CA ALA A 69 -2.02 3.90 -16.62
C ALA A 69 -2.92 2.85 -17.32
N ASN A 70 -2.48 2.34 -18.50
CA ASN A 70 -3.17 1.24 -19.18
C ASN A 70 -3.20 -0.04 -18.34
N ALA A 71 -2.10 -0.37 -17.67
CA ALA A 71 -2.03 -1.52 -16.75
C ALA A 71 -2.99 -1.38 -15.56
N VAL A 72 -3.02 -0.21 -14.92
CA VAL A 72 -3.99 0.07 -13.83
C VAL A 72 -5.42 -0.08 -14.32
N ALA A 73 -5.75 0.46 -15.49
CA ALA A 73 -7.08 0.35 -16.08
C ALA A 73 -7.46 -1.11 -16.36
N ALA A 74 -6.54 -1.89 -16.96
CA ALA A 74 -6.76 -3.31 -17.27
C ALA A 74 -6.98 -4.12 -15.95
N VAL A 75 -6.12 -3.95 -14.94
CA VAL A 75 -6.26 -4.62 -13.64
C VAL A 75 -7.59 -4.27 -12.97
N ARG A 76 -8.02 -3.00 -13.03
CA ARG A 76 -9.27 -2.54 -12.44
C ARG A 76 -10.52 -3.08 -13.15
N ALA A 77 -10.44 -3.32 -14.44
CA ALA A 77 -11.52 -3.87 -15.26
C ALA A 77 -11.58 -5.40 -15.19
N ALA A 78 -10.46 -6.05 -15.02
CA ALA A 78 -10.33 -7.51 -15.08
C ALA A 78 -11.16 -8.23 -14.01
N LYS A 79 -11.56 -9.44 -14.32
CA LYS A 79 -12.24 -10.38 -13.44
C LYS A 79 -11.42 -11.64 -13.30
N VAL A 80 -11.30 -12.13 -12.10
CA VAL A 80 -10.61 -13.37 -11.76
C VAL A 80 -11.57 -14.33 -11.07
N ILE A 81 -11.29 -15.62 -11.17
CA ILE A 81 -12.03 -16.68 -10.48
C ILE A 81 -11.15 -17.17 -9.34
N GLU A 82 -11.69 -17.22 -8.13
CA GLU A 82 -10.99 -17.80 -6.97
C GLU A 82 -10.68 -19.29 -7.23
N PRO A 83 -9.59 -19.84 -6.68
CA PRO A 83 -9.17 -21.23 -6.93
C PRO A 83 -10.25 -22.28 -6.68
N LEU A 84 -11.12 -22.05 -5.70
CA LEU A 84 -12.27 -22.92 -5.36
C LEU A 84 -13.61 -22.27 -5.71
N GLY A 85 -13.60 -21.11 -6.40
CA GLY A 85 -14.77 -20.38 -6.79
C GLY A 85 -15.26 -20.75 -8.19
N THR A 86 -16.52 -20.42 -8.49
CA THR A 86 -17.13 -20.60 -9.82
C THR A 86 -17.56 -19.28 -10.45
N ALA A 87 -17.61 -18.21 -9.66
CA ALA A 87 -18.06 -16.89 -10.11
C ALA A 87 -16.88 -15.91 -10.25
N PRO A 88 -16.81 -15.16 -11.35
CA PRO A 88 -15.81 -14.11 -11.52
C PRO A 88 -16.02 -12.97 -10.50
N ARG A 89 -14.93 -12.49 -9.91
CA ARG A 89 -14.90 -11.28 -9.06
C ARG A 89 -13.93 -10.23 -9.59
N ALA A 90 -14.09 -9.01 -9.14
CA ALA A 90 -13.07 -7.98 -9.34
C ALA A 90 -11.78 -8.36 -8.60
N ILE A 91 -10.65 -7.95 -9.15
CA ILE A 91 -9.34 -8.05 -8.50
C ILE A 91 -9.36 -7.19 -7.24
N TYR A 92 -8.94 -7.76 -6.11
CA TYR A 92 -8.78 -7.01 -4.86
C TYR A 92 -7.58 -6.05 -4.94
N GLN A 93 -7.59 -4.99 -4.13
CA GLN A 93 -6.61 -3.92 -4.25
C GLN A 93 -5.15 -4.38 -4.04
N THR A 94 -4.86 -5.25 -3.07
CA THR A 94 -3.50 -5.78 -2.87
C THR A 94 -3.10 -6.77 -3.98
N GLU A 95 -4.04 -7.57 -4.44
CA GLU A 95 -3.87 -8.45 -5.59
C GLU A 95 -3.61 -7.65 -6.88
N GLY A 96 -4.22 -6.46 -7.01
CA GLY A 96 -3.95 -5.55 -8.12
C GLY A 96 -2.52 -5.04 -8.14
N LEU A 97 -1.93 -4.75 -6.99
CA LEU A 97 -0.51 -4.40 -6.90
C LEU A 97 0.40 -5.56 -7.33
N LEU A 98 0.04 -6.80 -7.04
CA LEU A 98 0.75 -7.98 -7.51
C LEU A 98 0.78 -8.05 -9.05
N TYR A 99 -0.37 -7.88 -9.72
CA TYR A 99 -0.43 -7.88 -11.19
C TYR A 99 0.41 -6.76 -11.80
N LEU A 100 0.37 -5.56 -11.20
CA LEU A 100 1.20 -4.45 -11.65
C LEU A 100 2.69 -4.71 -11.41
N SER A 101 3.06 -5.45 -10.38
CA SER A 101 4.46 -5.83 -10.14
C SER A 101 5.01 -6.74 -11.23
N TYR A 102 4.22 -7.67 -11.77
CA TYR A 102 4.65 -8.46 -12.94
C TYR A 102 4.93 -7.57 -14.15
N VAL A 103 4.00 -6.65 -14.43
CA VAL A 103 4.15 -5.72 -15.56
C VAL A 103 5.38 -4.82 -15.36
N GLN A 104 5.53 -4.22 -14.19
CA GLN A 104 6.61 -3.27 -13.95
C GLN A 104 7.98 -3.94 -13.82
N ALA A 105 8.06 -5.20 -13.41
CA ALA A 105 9.29 -5.98 -13.44
C ALA A 105 9.76 -6.20 -14.89
N ALA A 106 8.86 -6.60 -15.81
CA ALA A 106 9.18 -6.78 -17.22
C ALA A 106 9.57 -5.45 -17.88
N VAL A 107 8.83 -4.37 -17.64
CA VAL A 107 9.12 -3.02 -18.15
C VAL A 107 10.50 -2.54 -17.66
N TYR A 108 10.79 -2.72 -16.39
CA TYR A 108 12.06 -2.33 -15.79
C TYR A 108 13.24 -3.12 -16.39
N ASP A 109 13.11 -4.44 -16.48
CA ASP A 109 14.18 -5.29 -17.00
C ASP A 109 14.43 -5.01 -18.48
N ALA A 110 13.37 -4.79 -19.30
CA ALA A 110 13.50 -4.35 -20.68
C ALA A 110 14.23 -2.99 -20.79
N ALA A 111 13.88 -2.04 -19.92
CA ALA A 111 14.51 -0.73 -19.89
C ALA A 111 15.99 -0.83 -19.50
N MET A 112 16.31 -1.60 -18.45
CA MET A 112 17.69 -1.77 -17.98
C MET A 112 18.55 -2.57 -18.96
N LYS A 113 17.96 -3.47 -19.74
CA LYS A 113 18.67 -4.23 -20.80
C LYS A 113 19.24 -3.32 -21.89
N ILE A 114 18.64 -2.17 -22.12
CA ILE A 114 19.04 -1.18 -23.13
C ILE A 114 19.82 -0.05 -22.50
N GLY A 115 19.31 0.49 -21.37
CA GLY A 115 19.85 1.72 -20.75
C GLY A 115 20.99 1.52 -19.77
N HIS A 116 21.17 0.33 -19.21
CA HIS A 116 22.26 -0.08 -18.28
C HIS A 116 22.45 0.82 -17.04
N ARG A 117 21.54 1.75 -16.73
CA ARG A 117 21.71 2.73 -15.65
C ARG A 117 21.61 2.11 -14.25
N TYR A 118 20.77 1.07 -14.10
CA TYR A 118 20.55 0.37 -12.82
C TYR A 118 20.66 -1.13 -13.00
N THR A 119 20.88 -1.85 -11.90
CA THR A 119 20.89 -3.32 -11.90
C THR A 119 19.49 -3.85 -12.23
N PRO A 120 19.32 -4.74 -13.23
CA PRO A 120 18.02 -5.33 -13.52
C PRO A 120 17.51 -6.17 -12.35
N TYR A 121 16.21 -6.37 -12.27
CA TYR A 121 15.60 -7.28 -11.30
C TYR A 121 15.97 -8.73 -11.63
N HIS A 122 15.82 -9.13 -12.89
CA HIS A 122 16.26 -10.42 -13.39
C HIS A 122 16.99 -10.26 -14.73
N GLN A 123 17.99 -11.11 -14.98
CA GLN A 123 18.75 -11.04 -16.22
C GLN A 123 18.20 -12.03 -17.25
N PHE A 124 17.95 -11.54 -18.43
CA PHE A 124 17.49 -12.36 -19.56
C PHE A 124 18.36 -12.16 -20.80
N SER A 125 18.24 -13.07 -21.77
CA SER A 125 19.01 -13.01 -23.02
C SER A 125 18.18 -12.38 -24.13
N ALA A 126 18.63 -11.21 -24.61
CA ALA A 126 18.13 -10.59 -25.83
C ALA A 126 19.20 -9.68 -26.43
N PRO A 127 19.31 -9.58 -27.79
CA PRO A 127 20.20 -8.63 -28.44
C PRO A 127 19.61 -7.21 -28.33
N ALA A 128 20.26 -6.36 -27.52
CA ALA A 128 19.76 -5.01 -27.21
C ALA A 128 20.49 -3.86 -27.96
N GLY A 129 21.53 -4.16 -28.75
CA GLY A 129 22.29 -3.11 -29.44
C GLY A 129 21.43 -2.26 -30.37
N ASN A 130 21.41 -0.93 -30.15
CA ASN A 130 20.58 0.04 -30.87
C ASN A 130 19.08 -0.29 -30.88
N ALA A 131 18.56 -0.88 -29.82
CA ALA A 131 17.12 -1.11 -29.65
C ALA A 131 16.42 0.16 -29.14
N SER A 132 15.19 0.40 -29.60
CA SER A 132 14.35 1.49 -29.08
C SER A 132 13.91 1.17 -27.64
N LEU A 133 14.29 2.04 -26.71
CA LEU A 133 13.90 1.94 -25.30
C LEU A 133 12.36 2.05 -25.14
N GLN A 134 11.74 2.98 -25.87
CA GLN A 134 10.29 3.17 -25.87
C GLN A 134 9.55 1.91 -26.35
N ALA A 135 9.96 1.35 -27.51
CA ALA A 135 9.35 0.14 -28.03
C ALA A 135 9.48 -1.05 -27.06
N ALA A 136 10.62 -1.15 -26.35
CA ALA A 136 10.85 -2.22 -25.39
C ALA A 136 9.92 -2.12 -24.17
N VAL A 137 9.74 -0.94 -23.58
CA VAL A 137 8.83 -0.78 -22.43
C VAL A 137 7.37 -0.96 -22.83
N ILE A 138 6.97 -0.52 -24.03
CA ILE A 138 5.61 -0.70 -24.56
C ILE A 138 5.32 -2.21 -24.77
N ALA A 139 6.23 -2.95 -25.43
CA ALA A 139 6.05 -4.36 -25.69
C ALA A 139 6.05 -5.19 -24.41
N ALA A 140 7.00 -4.93 -23.47
CA ALA A 140 7.06 -5.61 -22.18
C ALA A 140 5.76 -5.44 -21.37
N ALA A 141 5.22 -4.23 -21.33
CA ALA A 141 3.97 -3.95 -20.61
C ALA A 141 2.78 -4.67 -21.26
N TYR A 142 2.65 -4.59 -22.59
CA TYR A 142 1.55 -5.18 -23.34
C TYR A 142 1.53 -6.72 -23.18
N ASP A 143 2.64 -7.39 -23.47
CA ASP A 143 2.69 -8.85 -23.46
C ASP A 143 2.44 -9.41 -22.05
N THR A 144 3.05 -8.80 -21.02
CA THR A 144 2.81 -9.20 -19.62
C THR A 144 1.34 -9.01 -19.21
N LEU A 145 0.70 -7.92 -19.63
CA LEU A 145 -0.74 -7.69 -19.36
C LEU A 145 -1.61 -8.75 -20.04
N VAL A 146 -1.36 -9.03 -21.30
CA VAL A 146 -2.12 -10.03 -22.06
C VAL A 146 -1.94 -11.42 -21.46
N TYR A 147 -0.74 -11.77 -21.05
CA TYR A 147 -0.47 -13.07 -20.42
C TYR A 147 -1.26 -13.27 -19.12
N TYR A 148 -1.25 -12.28 -18.23
CA TYR A 148 -1.87 -12.43 -16.90
C TYR A 148 -3.38 -12.14 -16.88
N LEU A 149 -3.88 -11.24 -17.72
CA LEU A 149 -5.26 -10.76 -17.68
C LEU A 149 -6.07 -11.08 -18.94
N GLY A 150 -5.40 -11.41 -20.03
CA GLY A 150 -6.02 -11.51 -21.36
C GLY A 150 -6.36 -10.12 -21.94
N ASP A 151 -6.90 -10.13 -23.15
CA ASP A 151 -7.42 -8.94 -23.87
C ASP A 151 -8.72 -9.28 -24.59
N PRO A 152 -9.80 -9.60 -23.86
CA PRO A 152 -11.02 -10.16 -24.43
C PRO A 152 -11.78 -9.21 -25.35
N ASP A 153 -11.56 -7.89 -25.21
CA ASP A 153 -12.19 -6.85 -26.03
C ASP A 153 -11.24 -6.23 -27.07
N GLY A 154 -9.97 -6.65 -27.12
CA GLY A 154 -8.95 -6.12 -28.02
C GLY A 154 -8.48 -4.70 -27.73
N SER A 155 -8.83 -4.17 -26.54
CA SER A 155 -8.51 -2.79 -26.17
C SER A 155 -7.02 -2.60 -25.95
N LEU A 156 -6.32 -3.56 -25.33
CA LEU A 156 -4.87 -3.52 -25.13
C LEU A 156 -4.14 -3.64 -26.47
N ALA A 157 -4.56 -4.55 -27.35
CA ALA A 157 -3.98 -4.69 -28.69
C ALA A 157 -4.12 -3.40 -29.53
N THR A 158 -5.28 -2.72 -29.42
CA THR A 158 -5.52 -1.44 -30.09
C THR A 158 -4.56 -0.36 -29.60
N LYS A 159 -4.36 -0.25 -28.28
CA LYS A 159 -3.43 0.71 -27.68
C LYS A 159 -1.98 0.39 -28.02
N TYR A 160 -1.60 -0.89 -28.00
CA TYR A 160 -0.28 -1.34 -28.39
C TYR A 160 0.06 -0.94 -29.83
N ALA A 161 -0.85 -1.27 -30.77
CA ALA A 161 -0.67 -0.89 -32.16
C ALA A 161 -0.54 0.62 -32.36
N ALA A 162 -1.32 1.43 -31.65
CA ALA A 162 -1.24 2.88 -31.69
C ALA A 162 0.09 3.41 -31.12
N SER A 163 0.55 2.88 -29.98
CA SER A 163 1.82 3.27 -29.36
C SER A 163 3.01 2.94 -30.25
N ILE A 164 3.06 1.73 -30.83
CA ILE A 164 4.13 1.33 -31.73
C ILE A 164 4.10 2.15 -33.04
N ALA A 165 2.92 2.42 -33.59
CA ALA A 165 2.80 3.24 -34.81
C ALA A 165 3.23 4.72 -34.61
N ALA A 166 3.28 5.21 -33.40
CA ALA A 166 3.81 6.54 -33.08
C ALA A 166 5.35 6.62 -33.08
N LEU A 167 6.03 5.47 -33.03
CA LEU A 167 7.48 5.38 -33.05
C LEU A 167 8.03 5.33 -34.48
N PRO A 168 9.32 5.64 -34.72
CA PRO A 168 9.95 5.49 -36.04
C PRO A 168 9.81 4.05 -36.58
N ALA A 169 9.35 3.92 -37.82
CA ALA A 169 9.21 2.62 -38.49
C ALA A 169 10.58 2.16 -39.01
N ASP A 170 11.49 1.78 -38.15
CA ASP A 170 12.86 1.39 -38.47
C ASP A 170 13.34 0.16 -37.67
N PRO A 171 14.54 -0.37 -37.97
CA PRO A 171 15.05 -1.56 -37.28
C PRO A 171 15.29 -1.36 -35.76
N THR A 172 15.40 -0.13 -35.23
CA THR A 172 15.58 0.11 -33.79
C THR A 172 14.29 -0.22 -33.04
N THR A 173 13.14 0.18 -33.59
CA THR A 173 11.81 -0.15 -33.03
C THR A 173 11.56 -1.66 -33.05
N THR A 174 11.87 -2.35 -34.16
CA THR A 174 11.75 -3.81 -34.24
C THR A 174 12.60 -4.53 -33.21
N ARG A 175 13.83 -4.05 -32.95
CA ARG A 175 14.70 -4.62 -31.92
C ARG A 175 14.18 -4.30 -30.52
N GLY A 176 13.65 -3.09 -30.29
CA GLY A 176 13.02 -2.73 -29.03
C GLY A 176 11.86 -3.65 -28.67
N ILE A 177 10.96 -3.89 -29.64
CA ILE A 177 9.84 -4.85 -29.47
C ILE A 177 10.39 -6.21 -29.03
N ALA A 178 11.37 -6.77 -29.74
CA ALA A 178 11.95 -8.08 -29.42
C ALA A 178 12.60 -8.12 -28.00
N VAL A 179 13.18 -7.02 -27.53
CA VAL A 179 13.68 -6.92 -26.15
C VAL A 179 12.53 -6.93 -25.14
N GLY A 180 11.45 -6.19 -25.41
CA GLY A 180 10.27 -6.14 -24.54
C GLY A 180 9.55 -7.49 -24.44
N GLU A 181 9.32 -8.15 -25.58
CA GLU A 181 8.75 -9.52 -25.65
C GLU A 181 9.60 -10.53 -24.85
N ALA A 182 10.94 -10.46 -24.98
CA ALA A 182 11.84 -11.34 -24.25
C ALA A 182 11.82 -11.06 -22.74
N ALA A 183 11.72 -9.81 -22.31
CA ALA A 183 11.59 -9.45 -20.89
C ALA A 183 10.26 -9.92 -20.29
N ALA A 184 9.16 -9.78 -21.02
CA ALA A 184 7.86 -10.30 -20.61
C ALA A 184 7.91 -11.82 -20.42
N ALA A 185 8.41 -12.55 -21.43
CA ALA A 185 8.54 -14.01 -21.37
C ALA A 185 9.44 -14.48 -20.22
N ASP A 186 10.50 -13.74 -19.90
CA ASP A 186 11.38 -14.04 -18.76
C ASP A 186 10.67 -13.92 -17.44
N ILE A 187 9.93 -12.81 -17.20
CA ILE A 187 9.16 -12.62 -15.97
C ILE A 187 8.02 -13.64 -15.85
N GLU A 188 7.33 -13.97 -16.95
CA GLU A 188 6.30 -15.02 -16.98
C GLU A 188 6.88 -16.37 -16.55
N ALA A 189 8.04 -16.74 -17.07
CA ALA A 189 8.72 -17.98 -16.72
C ALA A 189 9.23 -17.97 -15.27
N LEU A 190 9.83 -16.86 -14.82
CA LEU A 190 10.34 -16.68 -13.46
C LEU A 190 9.22 -16.80 -12.42
N ARG A 191 8.05 -16.27 -12.74
CA ARG A 191 6.89 -16.23 -11.84
C ARG A 191 5.88 -17.35 -12.06
N ALA A 192 6.18 -18.29 -12.99
CA ALA A 192 5.38 -19.49 -13.17
C ALA A 192 5.38 -20.33 -11.90
N GLY A 193 4.19 -20.55 -11.32
CA GLY A 193 4.06 -21.37 -10.10
C GLY A 193 4.48 -20.65 -8.81
N ASP A 194 4.52 -19.32 -8.78
CA ASP A 194 4.88 -18.53 -7.60
C ASP A 194 3.85 -18.58 -6.44
N GLY A 195 2.79 -19.34 -6.59
CA GLY A 195 1.73 -19.50 -5.58
C GLY A 195 0.52 -18.58 -5.80
N ARG A 196 0.52 -17.75 -6.84
CA ARG A 196 -0.65 -16.94 -7.19
C ARG A 196 -1.86 -17.84 -7.48
N ASN A 197 -2.97 -17.54 -6.82
CA ASN A 197 -4.21 -18.32 -6.91
C ASN A 197 -4.06 -19.80 -6.48
N ALA A 198 -3.10 -20.13 -5.63
CA ALA A 198 -2.98 -21.48 -5.08
C ALA A 198 -4.16 -21.79 -4.15
N VAL A 199 -4.58 -23.05 -4.15
CA VAL A 199 -5.59 -23.54 -3.19
C VAL A 199 -5.02 -23.53 -1.79
N VAL A 200 -5.67 -22.80 -0.87
CA VAL A 200 -5.32 -22.78 0.55
C VAL A 200 -6.30 -23.72 1.27
N PRO A 201 -5.82 -24.82 1.87
CA PRO A 201 -6.72 -25.83 2.45
C PRO A 201 -7.39 -25.36 3.75
N THR A 202 -6.91 -24.28 4.37
CA THR A 202 -7.48 -23.74 5.61
C THR A 202 -8.72 -22.93 5.32
N ALA A 203 -9.83 -23.28 5.95
CA ALA A 203 -11.09 -22.55 5.88
C ALA A 203 -11.10 -21.38 6.88
N TYR A 204 -10.45 -20.27 6.50
CA TYR A 204 -10.38 -19.07 7.34
C TYR A 204 -11.76 -18.41 7.53
N GLY A 205 -12.02 -17.89 8.73
CA GLY A 205 -13.19 -17.05 9.03
C GLY A 205 -14.52 -17.78 9.15
N THR A 206 -14.55 -19.13 9.06
CA THR A 206 -15.77 -19.95 9.04
C THR A 206 -16.12 -20.61 10.38
N GLY A 207 -15.27 -20.48 11.40
CA GLY A 207 -15.48 -21.08 12.71
C GLY A 207 -16.52 -20.35 13.58
N PRO A 208 -16.87 -20.93 14.75
CA PRO A 208 -17.67 -20.24 15.75
C PRO A 208 -16.91 -19.01 16.28
N LEU A 209 -17.69 -18.04 16.81
CA LEU A 209 -17.13 -16.90 17.49
C LEU A 209 -16.26 -17.35 18.67
N GLN A 210 -15.02 -16.90 18.70
CA GLN A 210 -14.07 -17.08 19.78
C GLN A 210 -13.36 -15.75 20.08
N PRO A 211 -13.01 -15.46 21.33
CA PRO A 211 -12.26 -14.25 21.67
C PRO A 211 -10.97 -14.13 20.87
N GLY A 212 -10.78 -13.01 20.22
CA GLY A 212 -9.58 -12.69 19.44
C GLY A 212 -9.51 -13.34 18.05
N LEU A 213 -10.32 -14.37 17.76
CA LEU A 213 -10.25 -15.07 16.47
C LEU A 213 -11.11 -14.36 15.41
N TRP A 214 -10.51 -14.13 14.24
CA TRP A 214 -11.22 -13.54 13.12
C TRP A 214 -12.25 -14.49 12.54
N ILE A 215 -13.46 -13.98 12.39
CA ILE A 215 -14.56 -14.58 11.62
C ILE A 215 -15.05 -13.57 10.58
N PHE A 216 -15.78 -14.03 9.58
CA PHE A 216 -16.37 -13.11 8.60
C PHE A 216 -17.18 -12.01 9.27
N PRO A 217 -16.98 -10.74 8.90
CA PRO A 217 -17.84 -9.66 9.37
C PRO A 217 -19.30 -9.94 9.02
N PRO A 218 -20.26 -9.43 9.80
CA PRO A 218 -21.68 -9.61 9.51
C PRO A 218 -22.03 -9.10 8.09
N PRO A 219 -23.08 -9.65 7.46
CA PRO A 219 -23.59 -9.13 6.21
C PRO A 219 -23.84 -7.60 6.28
N PRO A 220 -23.61 -6.86 5.17
CA PRO A 220 -23.46 -7.31 3.77
C PRO A 220 -22.03 -7.69 3.36
N SER A 221 -21.10 -7.94 4.29
CA SER A 221 -19.75 -8.38 3.96
C SER A 221 -19.75 -9.72 3.20
N LEU A 222 -18.78 -9.89 2.29
CA LEU A 222 -18.58 -11.15 1.58
C LEU A 222 -18.26 -12.26 2.59
N GLN A 223 -18.70 -13.47 2.33
CA GLN A 223 -18.47 -14.63 3.18
C GLN A 223 -17.36 -15.55 2.61
N SER A 224 -16.27 -14.92 2.12
CA SER A 224 -15.07 -15.59 1.64
C SER A 224 -13.83 -14.81 2.10
N ALA A 225 -12.79 -15.51 2.52
CA ALA A 225 -11.53 -14.90 2.91
C ALA A 225 -10.84 -14.27 1.69
N GLN A 226 -10.38 -13.04 1.86
CA GLN A 226 -9.73 -12.30 0.78
C GLN A 226 -8.29 -12.78 0.59
N THR A 227 -7.98 -13.31 -0.59
CA THR A 227 -6.64 -13.70 -1.07
C THR A 227 -5.72 -14.37 -0.04
N PRO A 228 -6.15 -15.43 0.69
CA PRO A 228 -5.30 -16.06 1.71
C PRO A 228 -4.03 -16.68 1.11
N TRP A 229 -4.05 -17.02 -0.18
CA TRP A 229 -2.91 -17.57 -0.90
C TRP A 229 -1.71 -16.58 -0.97
N MET A 230 -1.92 -15.27 -0.88
CA MET A 230 -0.84 -14.28 -0.85
C MET A 230 0.12 -14.48 0.32
N ALA A 231 -0.34 -15.05 1.44
CA ALA A 231 0.50 -15.39 2.59
C ALA A 231 1.53 -16.49 2.29
N PHE A 232 1.34 -17.25 1.23
CA PHE A 232 2.13 -18.44 0.88
C PHE A 232 2.84 -18.30 -0.48
N MET A 233 2.74 -17.14 -1.12
CA MET A 233 3.42 -16.88 -2.39
C MET A 233 4.94 -16.80 -2.22
N GLN A 234 5.64 -17.03 -3.32
CA GLN A 234 7.03 -16.62 -3.46
C GLN A 234 7.07 -15.09 -3.68
N PRO A 235 7.67 -14.30 -2.79
CA PRO A 235 7.82 -12.86 -3.00
C PRO A 235 8.70 -12.53 -4.21
N PHE A 236 8.71 -11.26 -4.62
CA PHE A 236 9.61 -10.80 -5.68
C PHE A 236 11.06 -10.73 -5.22
N MET A 237 11.30 -10.14 -4.06
CA MET A 237 12.64 -9.82 -3.58
C MET A 237 12.92 -10.40 -2.18
N LEU A 238 11.90 -10.56 -1.33
CA LEU A 238 12.07 -11.20 -0.01
C LEU A 238 12.38 -12.69 -0.17
N GLN A 239 13.05 -13.26 0.83
CA GLN A 239 13.33 -14.71 0.87
C GLN A 239 12.07 -15.55 1.18
N SER A 240 11.12 -14.98 1.93
CA SER A 240 9.82 -15.56 2.23
C SER A 240 8.85 -14.47 2.69
N THR A 241 7.55 -14.74 2.62
CA THR A 241 6.50 -13.84 3.15
C THR A 241 6.62 -13.62 4.66
N SER A 242 7.24 -14.56 5.38
CA SER A 242 7.43 -14.49 6.84
C SER A 242 8.70 -13.76 7.29
N GLN A 243 9.55 -13.31 6.36
CA GLN A 243 10.85 -12.69 6.68
C GLN A 243 10.71 -11.47 7.60
N PHE A 244 9.67 -10.67 7.41
CA PHE A 244 9.35 -9.49 8.22
C PHE A 244 8.00 -9.61 8.91
N ARG A 245 7.60 -10.86 9.30
CA ARG A 245 6.35 -11.05 10.05
C ARG A 245 6.31 -10.13 11.26
N ALA A 246 5.20 -9.37 11.39
CA ALA A 246 5.00 -8.49 12.53
C ALA A 246 5.07 -9.26 13.86
N PRO A 247 5.50 -8.63 14.96
CA PRO A 247 5.35 -9.22 16.30
C PRO A 247 3.89 -9.58 16.59
N ALA A 248 3.64 -10.42 17.61
CA ALA A 248 2.27 -10.76 17.99
C ALA A 248 1.48 -9.49 18.38
N PRO A 249 0.16 -9.43 18.06
CA PRO A 249 -0.68 -8.33 18.50
C PRO A 249 -0.78 -8.26 20.02
N PRO A 250 -1.18 -7.11 20.61
CA PRO A 250 -1.41 -6.99 22.04
C PRO A 250 -2.39 -8.05 22.54
N ALA A 251 -2.08 -8.68 23.69
CA ALA A 251 -2.97 -9.64 24.32
C ALA A 251 -4.33 -8.99 24.65
N LEU A 252 -5.45 -9.72 24.48
CA LEU A 252 -6.79 -9.18 24.72
C LEU A 252 -6.96 -8.58 26.11
N THR A 253 -6.31 -9.17 27.12
CA THR A 253 -6.35 -8.70 28.51
C THR A 253 -5.39 -7.53 28.83
N SER A 254 -4.64 -7.06 27.84
CA SER A 254 -3.66 -5.98 28.05
C SER A 254 -4.33 -4.60 28.06
N VAL A 255 -3.67 -3.65 28.74
CA VAL A 255 -4.07 -2.24 28.72
C VAL A 255 -4.01 -1.67 27.30
N GLN A 256 -3.01 -2.06 26.51
CA GLN A 256 -2.86 -1.60 25.13
C GLN A 256 -4.06 -2.00 24.26
N TYR A 257 -4.50 -3.26 24.34
CA TYR A 257 -5.67 -3.71 23.61
C TYR A 257 -6.94 -2.93 23.99
N ALA A 258 -7.18 -2.74 25.32
CA ALA A 258 -8.32 -1.95 25.77
C ALA A 258 -8.28 -0.50 25.28
N THR A 259 -7.10 0.13 25.31
CA THR A 259 -6.91 1.50 24.78
C THR A 259 -7.25 1.58 23.31
N ASP A 260 -6.72 0.66 22.50
CA ASP A 260 -6.93 0.59 21.05
C ASP A 260 -8.40 0.31 20.71
N LEU A 261 -9.03 -0.64 21.42
CA LEU A 261 -10.45 -0.98 21.20
C LEU A 261 -11.35 0.20 21.54
N ASN A 262 -11.17 0.82 22.68
CA ASN A 262 -11.98 1.96 23.14
C ASN A 262 -11.80 3.19 22.21
N GLU A 263 -10.58 3.45 21.73
CA GLU A 263 -10.33 4.49 20.74
C GLU A 263 -11.08 4.20 19.45
N THR A 264 -10.95 2.98 18.91
CA THR A 264 -11.62 2.59 17.67
C THR A 264 -13.14 2.58 17.83
N GLN A 265 -13.65 2.16 19.00
CA GLN A 265 -15.08 2.21 19.31
C GLN A 265 -15.63 3.64 19.27
N ALA A 266 -14.90 4.59 19.85
CA ALA A 266 -15.31 5.99 19.92
C ALA A 266 -15.21 6.68 18.56
N TYR A 267 -14.04 6.61 17.92
CA TYR A 267 -13.77 7.35 16.68
C TYR A 267 -14.21 6.61 15.41
N GLY A 268 -14.12 5.29 15.36
CA GLY A 268 -14.39 4.48 14.17
C GLY A 268 -15.88 4.25 13.89
N SER A 269 -16.76 4.56 14.83
CA SER A 269 -18.22 4.37 14.69
C SER A 269 -18.79 5.18 13.53
N LYS A 270 -19.75 4.60 12.80
CA LYS A 270 -20.54 5.31 11.79
C LYS A 270 -21.30 6.49 12.39
N THR A 271 -21.72 6.38 13.63
CA THR A 271 -22.45 7.39 14.40
C THR A 271 -21.57 8.07 15.46
N SER A 272 -20.25 8.12 15.25
CA SER A 272 -19.32 8.77 16.18
C SER A 272 -19.72 10.21 16.46
N THR A 273 -19.74 10.58 17.74
CA THR A 273 -19.97 11.96 18.21
C THR A 273 -18.69 12.67 18.61
N VAL A 274 -17.54 11.97 18.56
CA VAL A 274 -16.24 12.53 18.90
C VAL A 274 -15.37 12.81 17.66
N ARG A 275 -15.58 12.07 16.57
CA ARG A 275 -14.90 12.28 15.31
C ARG A 275 -15.44 13.53 14.60
N THR A 276 -14.54 14.44 14.21
CA THR A 276 -14.92 15.67 13.48
C THR A 276 -15.25 15.40 12.01
N PRO A 277 -15.87 16.38 11.30
CA PRO A 277 -16.07 16.28 9.84
C PRO A 277 -14.75 16.14 9.08
N GLU A 278 -13.68 16.83 9.49
CA GLU A 278 -12.35 16.77 8.90
C GLU A 278 -11.72 15.38 9.07
N GLU A 279 -11.79 14.81 10.26
CA GLU A 279 -11.33 13.43 10.52
C GLU A 279 -12.13 12.41 9.71
N THR A 280 -13.42 12.65 9.51
CA THR A 280 -14.28 11.83 8.63
C THR A 280 -13.82 11.93 7.16
N ALA A 281 -13.51 13.14 6.68
CA ALA A 281 -12.99 13.34 5.33
C ALA A 281 -11.63 12.64 5.13
N ILE A 282 -10.74 12.72 6.11
CA ILE A 282 -9.45 12.02 6.09
C ILE A 282 -9.64 10.50 6.11
N ALA A 283 -10.57 9.98 6.91
CA ALA A 283 -10.91 8.55 6.91
C ALA A 283 -11.37 8.07 5.52
N TYR A 284 -12.22 8.84 4.84
CA TYR A 284 -12.65 8.56 3.48
C TYR A 284 -11.52 8.72 2.45
N PHE A 285 -10.64 9.70 2.60
CA PHE A 285 -9.48 9.89 1.74
C PHE A 285 -8.65 8.61 1.64
N TRP A 286 -8.35 7.98 2.77
CA TRP A 286 -7.58 6.74 2.85
C TRP A 286 -8.41 5.47 2.62
N ASN A 287 -9.67 5.58 2.19
CA ASN A 287 -10.47 4.45 1.71
C ASN A 287 -10.31 4.20 0.20
N ALA A 288 -9.48 4.97 -0.46
CA ALA A 288 -9.17 4.82 -1.87
C ALA A 288 -8.66 3.42 -2.21
N ASN A 289 -8.90 2.97 -3.44
CA ASN A 289 -8.33 1.72 -3.92
C ASN A 289 -6.80 1.82 -4.01
N ALA A 290 -6.08 1.01 -3.25
CA ALA A 290 -4.62 1.06 -3.13
C ALA A 290 -3.91 0.87 -4.48
N THR A 291 -4.41 0.01 -5.38
CA THR A 291 -3.85 -0.17 -6.73
C THR A 291 -3.81 1.15 -7.50
N SER A 292 -4.94 1.86 -7.52
CA SER A 292 -5.04 3.17 -8.18
C SER A 292 -4.27 4.24 -7.44
N GLN A 293 -4.34 4.27 -6.10
CA GLN A 293 -3.69 5.27 -5.27
C GLN A 293 -2.16 5.23 -5.41
N VAL A 294 -1.56 4.05 -5.27
CA VAL A 294 -0.10 3.86 -5.42
C VAL A 294 0.35 4.33 -6.80
N ASN A 295 -0.30 3.86 -7.86
CA ASN A 295 0.17 4.12 -9.21
C ASN A 295 -0.10 5.55 -9.70
N GLN A 296 -1.20 6.19 -9.27
CA GLN A 296 -1.40 7.61 -9.54
C GLN A 296 -0.36 8.47 -8.80
N THR A 297 -0.02 8.10 -7.57
CA THR A 297 1.04 8.76 -6.80
C THR A 297 2.41 8.63 -7.49
N LEU A 298 2.78 7.43 -7.95
CA LEU A 298 4.04 7.21 -8.66
C LEU A 298 4.09 7.99 -9.98
N HIS A 299 2.98 8.00 -10.73
CA HIS A 299 2.86 8.78 -11.96
C HIS A 299 3.09 10.27 -11.71
N ASP A 300 2.34 10.85 -10.76
CA ASP A 300 2.43 12.27 -10.43
C ASP A 300 3.82 12.63 -9.89
N PHE A 301 4.41 11.75 -9.09
CA PHE A 301 5.76 11.93 -8.54
C PHE A 301 6.83 11.93 -9.64
N ALA A 302 6.74 11.04 -10.64
CA ALA A 302 7.65 11.01 -11.75
C ALA A 302 7.57 12.31 -12.57
N VAL A 303 6.35 12.79 -12.84
CA VAL A 303 6.12 14.05 -13.57
C VAL A 303 6.63 15.24 -12.75
N GLN A 304 6.32 15.31 -11.46
CA GLN A 304 6.73 16.42 -10.57
C GLN A 304 8.25 16.54 -10.45
N ASN A 305 8.98 15.44 -10.61
CA ASN A 305 10.44 15.40 -10.48
C ASN A 305 11.17 15.30 -11.83
N ASP A 306 10.49 15.57 -12.97
CA ASP A 306 11.05 15.54 -14.32
C ASP A 306 11.86 14.27 -14.62
N MET A 307 11.36 13.09 -14.18
CA MET A 307 12.05 11.83 -14.36
C MET A 307 12.04 11.40 -15.83
N ASP A 308 13.17 10.94 -16.33
CA ASP A 308 13.24 10.33 -17.66
C ASP A 308 12.68 8.90 -17.66
N LEU A 309 12.69 8.25 -18.82
CA LEU A 309 12.08 6.92 -18.98
C LEU A 309 12.76 5.86 -18.08
N LEU A 310 14.08 5.87 -17.95
CA LEU A 310 14.81 4.90 -17.12
C LEU A 310 14.53 5.08 -15.64
N ASP A 311 14.52 6.33 -15.16
CA ASP A 311 14.22 6.67 -13.78
C ASP A 311 12.73 6.37 -13.47
N THR A 312 11.84 6.65 -14.42
CA THR A 312 10.41 6.36 -14.29
C THR A 312 10.16 4.84 -14.25
N ALA A 313 10.77 4.06 -15.14
CA ALA A 313 10.66 2.60 -15.12
C ALA A 313 11.16 2.02 -13.78
N ARG A 314 12.29 2.54 -13.25
CA ARG A 314 12.80 2.17 -11.93
C ARG A 314 11.82 2.53 -10.82
N LEU A 315 11.28 3.76 -10.80
CA LEU A 315 10.32 4.20 -9.79
C LEU A 315 9.05 3.33 -9.79
N LEU A 316 8.48 3.05 -10.96
CA LEU A 316 7.28 2.23 -11.11
C LEU A 316 7.53 0.78 -10.66
N ALA A 317 8.69 0.20 -10.97
CA ALA A 317 9.07 -1.13 -10.51
C ALA A 317 9.25 -1.16 -8.99
N MET A 318 10.05 -0.25 -8.43
CA MET A 318 10.21 -0.13 -6.97
C MET A 318 8.85 0.02 -6.28
N GLY A 319 8.02 0.97 -6.74
CA GLY A 319 6.74 1.28 -6.11
C GLY A 319 5.79 0.10 -6.07
N ASN A 320 5.67 -0.65 -7.16
CA ASN A 320 4.76 -1.78 -7.23
C ASN A 320 5.34 -3.04 -6.57
N MET A 321 6.60 -3.42 -6.85
CA MET A 321 7.19 -4.66 -6.34
C MET A 321 7.40 -4.62 -4.83
N VAL A 322 7.94 -3.52 -4.29
CA VAL A 322 8.09 -3.31 -2.83
C VAL A 322 6.73 -3.31 -2.13
N SER A 323 5.72 -2.66 -2.73
CA SER A 323 4.36 -2.67 -2.18
C SER A 323 3.71 -4.05 -2.22
N ALA A 324 3.98 -4.85 -3.25
CA ALA A 324 3.47 -6.22 -3.34
C ALA A 324 4.12 -7.14 -2.27
N ASP A 325 5.43 -7.07 -2.11
CA ASP A 325 6.15 -7.87 -1.11
C ASP A 325 5.77 -7.46 0.32
N ALA A 326 5.65 -6.16 0.62
CA ALA A 326 5.08 -5.68 1.88
C ALA A 326 3.64 -6.18 2.08
N GLY A 327 2.85 -6.21 1.00
CA GLY A 327 1.51 -6.78 0.98
C GLY A 327 1.48 -8.27 1.33
N MET A 328 2.35 -9.07 0.72
CA MET A 328 2.48 -10.51 0.99
C MET A 328 2.92 -10.78 2.44
N ALA A 329 3.93 -10.05 2.95
CA ALA A 329 4.38 -10.16 4.34
C ALA A 329 3.29 -9.75 5.34
N CYS A 330 2.47 -8.76 4.97
CA CYS A 330 1.31 -8.37 5.75
C CYS A 330 0.26 -9.48 5.80
N PHE A 331 -0.04 -10.14 4.65
CA PHE A 331 -0.99 -11.25 4.59
C PHE A 331 -0.48 -12.49 5.34
N ASP A 332 0.83 -12.78 5.30
CA ASP A 332 1.44 -13.79 6.15
C ASP A 332 1.15 -13.54 7.63
N SER A 333 1.41 -12.33 8.11
CA SER A 333 1.11 -11.94 9.48
C SER A 333 -0.39 -12.02 9.79
N LYS A 334 -1.26 -11.56 8.88
CA LYS A 334 -2.72 -11.59 9.04
C LYS A 334 -3.26 -13.00 9.24
N TYR A 335 -2.88 -13.92 8.35
CA TYR A 335 -3.38 -15.30 8.40
C TYR A 335 -2.66 -16.17 9.43
N THR A 336 -1.51 -15.72 9.94
CA THR A 336 -0.85 -16.32 11.10
C THR A 336 -1.57 -15.97 12.40
N TYR A 337 -1.88 -14.69 12.63
CA TYR A 337 -2.46 -14.23 13.90
C TYR A 337 -3.98 -14.27 13.92
N GLN A 338 -4.63 -14.13 12.77
CA GLN A 338 -6.09 -14.17 12.60
C GLN A 338 -6.87 -13.31 13.61
N LEU A 339 -6.34 -12.11 13.95
CA LEU A 339 -6.99 -11.24 14.92
C LEU A 339 -8.34 -10.75 14.38
N TRP A 340 -9.35 -10.78 15.24
CA TRP A 340 -10.70 -10.32 14.92
C TRP A 340 -10.76 -8.82 14.62
N ARG A 341 -11.70 -8.43 13.75
CA ARG A 341 -11.93 -7.04 13.36
C ARG A 341 -12.64 -6.24 14.45
N PRO A 342 -12.46 -4.91 14.52
CA PRO A 342 -13.14 -4.06 15.49
C PRO A 342 -14.66 -4.29 15.56
N ILE A 343 -15.33 -4.48 14.42
CA ILE A 343 -16.77 -4.77 14.41
C ILE A 343 -17.12 -6.05 15.18
N THR A 344 -16.30 -7.09 15.09
CA THR A 344 -16.53 -8.33 15.83
C THR A 344 -16.15 -8.15 17.31
N ALA A 345 -15.02 -7.55 17.58
CA ALA A 345 -14.50 -7.36 18.93
C ALA A 345 -15.37 -6.42 19.77
N ILE A 346 -15.72 -5.24 19.24
CA ILE A 346 -16.53 -4.25 19.97
C ILE A 346 -17.94 -4.78 20.27
N ARG A 347 -18.52 -5.52 19.31
CA ARG A 347 -19.86 -6.11 19.53
C ARG A 347 -19.87 -7.22 20.58
N ASN A 348 -18.73 -7.82 20.85
CA ASN A 348 -18.57 -8.97 21.73
C ASN A 348 -17.47 -8.75 22.77
N ALA A 349 -17.25 -7.52 23.24
CA ALA A 349 -16.20 -7.22 24.20
C ALA A 349 -16.46 -7.86 25.58
N ASP A 350 -17.68 -8.32 25.84
CA ASP A 350 -18.04 -9.09 27.04
C ASP A 350 -17.36 -10.46 27.14
N ILE A 351 -16.82 -10.98 26.03
CA ILE A 351 -16.11 -12.27 26.03
C ILE A 351 -14.58 -12.14 25.90
N ASP A 352 -14.01 -10.93 25.75
CA ASP A 352 -12.56 -10.74 25.56
C ASP A 352 -11.72 -10.91 26.83
N GLY A 353 -12.39 -10.96 27.98
CA GLY A 353 -11.75 -11.12 29.28
C GLY A 353 -11.05 -9.84 29.81
N ASN A 354 -11.31 -8.69 29.20
CA ASN A 354 -10.73 -7.41 29.61
C ASN A 354 -11.76 -6.51 30.31
N PRO A 355 -11.61 -6.24 31.62
CA PRO A 355 -12.59 -5.45 32.35
C PRO A 355 -12.61 -3.96 31.94
N ALA A 356 -11.67 -3.50 31.15
CA ALA A 356 -11.57 -2.12 30.66
C ALA A 356 -12.23 -1.91 29.29
N THR A 357 -12.82 -2.95 28.69
CA THR A 357 -13.60 -2.89 27.45
C THR A 357 -15.09 -3.03 27.76
N THR A 358 -15.94 -2.51 26.87
CA THR A 358 -17.41 -2.61 27.01
C THR A 358 -18.03 -2.95 25.67
N ALA A 359 -18.86 -3.98 25.64
CA ALA A 359 -19.54 -4.40 24.42
C ALA A 359 -20.59 -3.38 23.95
N ASP A 360 -20.62 -3.14 22.64
CA ASP A 360 -21.71 -2.44 21.94
C ASP A 360 -22.21 -3.32 20.79
N PRO A 361 -23.26 -4.14 20.99
CA PRO A 361 -23.78 -5.05 19.97
C PRO A 361 -24.28 -4.33 18.70
N THR A 362 -24.50 -3.02 18.76
CA THR A 362 -25.03 -2.21 17.64
C THR A 362 -23.94 -1.49 16.86
N TRP A 363 -22.72 -1.50 17.34
CA TRP A 363 -21.62 -0.76 16.75
C TRP A 363 -21.36 -1.16 15.29
N THR A 364 -21.14 -0.17 14.44
CA THR A 364 -20.77 -0.36 13.03
C THR A 364 -19.66 0.60 12.65
N PRO A 365 -18.68 0.17 11.84
CA PRO A 365 -17.64 1.06 11.32
C PRO A 365 -18.21 2.07 10.32
N LEU A 366 -17.43 3.10 10.02
CA LEU A 366 -17.80 4.17 9.07
C LEU A 366 -18.16 3.62 7.68
N VAL A 367 -17.43 2.60 7.21
CA VAL A 367 -17.69 1.87 5.97
C VAL A 367 -17.58 0.36 6.18
N THR A 368 -17.99 -0.44 5.18
CA THR A 368 -18.00 -1.91 5.29
C THR A 368 -16.59 -2.48 5.50
N THR A 369 -16.43 -3.31 6.51
CA THR A 369 -15.17 -3.96 6.87
C THR A 369 -14.68 -4.94 5.79
N PRO A 370 -13.40 -4.88 5.40
CA PRO A 370 -12.80 -5.85 4.48
C PRO A 370 -12.72 -7.27 5.05
N ASN A 371 -12.76 -8.26 4.16
CA ASN A 371 -12.87 -9.68 4.47
C ASN A 371 -11.52 -10.39 4.64
N HIS A 372 -10.71 -9.91 5.56
CA HIS A 372 -9.44 -10.53 5.99
C HIS A 372 -9.15 -10.15 7.43
N PRO A 373 -8.28 -10.90 8.14
CA PRO A 373 -7.94 -10.62 9.54
C PRO A 373 -7.46 -9.19 9.76
N GLU A 374 -7.62 -8.72 11.00
CA GLU A 374 -7.36 -7.33 11.36
C GLU A 374 -5.87 -6.98 11.29
N TYR A 375 -5.00 -7.75 11.95
CA TYR A 375 -3.62 -7.42 12.30
C TYR A 375 -2.58 -8.05 11.38
N PRO A 376 -1.55 -7.29 10.93
CA PRO A 376 -1.42 -5.84 10.97
C PRO A 376 -2.26 -5.15 9.88
N SER A 377 -2.32 -3.81 9.89
CA SER A 377 -3.07 -3.06 8.87
C SER A 377 -2.42 -3.15 7.49
N GLN A 378 -3.18 -3.60 6.48
CA GLN A 378 -2.68 -3.69 5.10
C GLN A 378 -2.28 -2.32 4.52
N HIS A 379 -3.06 -1.27 4.81
CA HIS A 379 -2.71 0.08 4.38
C HIS A 379 -1.42 0.58 5.08
N GLY A 380 -1.22 0.24 6.37
CA GLY A 380 0.04 0.51 7.05
C GLY A 380 1.21 -0.10 6.29
N CYS A 381 1.14 -1.41 5.97
CA CYS A 381 2.22 -2.11 5.27
C CYS A 381 2.54 -1.48 3.89
N VAL A 382 1.51 -1.32 3.05
CA VAL A 382 1.70 -0.91 1.64
C VAL A 382 2.06 0.58 1.52
N THR A 383 1.38 1.44 2.28
CA THR A 383 1.58 2.89 2.14
C THR A 383 2.92 3.34 2.72
N SER A 384 3.34 2.77 3.87
CA SER A 384 4.65 3.09 4.43
C SER A 384 5.79 2.53 3.57
N ALA A 385 5.58 1.35 2.94
CA ALA A 385 6.52 0.85 1.94
C ALA A 385 6.65 1.81 0.74
N LEU A 386 5.53 2.31 0.20
CA LEU A 386 5.53 3.33 -0.85
C LEU A 386 6.25 4.60 -0.40
N ALA A 387 5.99 5.09 0.82
CA ALA A 387 6.63 6.29 1.35
C ALA A 387 8.16 6.16 1.40
N GLN A 388 8.69 4.97 1.74
CA GLN A 388 10.12 4.69 1.71
C GLN A 388 10.68 4.63 0.27
N VAL A 389 9.89 4.14 -0.70
CA VAL A 389 10.27 4.18 -2.12
C VAL A 389 10.43 5.62 -2.60
N LEU A 390 9.46 6.50 -2.29
CA LEU A 390 9.54 7.93 -2.65
C LEU A 390 10.73 8.62 -1.97
N ALA A 391 10.97 8.33 -0.70
CA ALA A 391 12.13 8.84 0.04
C ALA A 391 13.46 8.34 -0.55
N ASN A 392 13.55 7.07 -0.96
CA ASN A 392 14.73 6.51 -1.62
C ASN A 392 14.98 7.19 -2.97
N ALA A 393 13.94 7.42 -3.75
CA ALA A 393 14.05 8.08 -5.06
C ALA A 393 14.62 9.50 -4.97
N LEU A 394 14.37 10.22 -3.87
CA LEU A 394 14.89 11.57 -3.62
C LEU A 394 16.14 11.59 -2.73
N GLY A 395 16.49 10.49 -2.07
CA GLY A 395 17.56 10.45 -1.08
C GLY A 395 17.24 11.23 0.21
N THR A 396 15.96 11.49 0.50
CA THR A 396 15.50 12.24 1.67
C THR A 396 14.09 11.87 2.09
N SER A 397 13.78 12.01 3.39
CA SER A 397 12.41 11.85 3.92
C SER A 397 11.48 13.03 3.62
N ASN A 398 12.01 14.13 3.08
CA ASN A 398 11.22 15.27 2.60
C ASN A 398 10.71 14.96 1.19
N ILE A 399 9.62 14.21 1.10
CA ILE A 399 9.12 13.66 -0.17
C ILE A 399 8.30 14.64 -0.99
N ASN A 400 7.64 15.61 -0.34
CA ASN A 400 6.72 16.58 -0.96
C ASN A 400 5.81 15.92 -2.02
N ALA A 401 5.25 14.74 -1.69
CA ALA A 401 4.50 13.91 -2.61
C ALA A 401 3.01 14.19 -2.54
N THR A 402 2.36 14.25 -3.71
CA THR A 402 0.90 14.31 -3.83
C THR A 402 0.33 12.91 -3.80
N ILE A 403 -0.48 12.62 -2.78
CA ILE A 403 -1.23 11.38 -2.64
C ILE A 403 -2.67 11.62 -3.08
N PHE A 404 -3.22 10.70 -3.86
CA PHE A 404 -4.59 10.76 -4.33
C PHE A 404 -5.51 9.91 -3.44
N GLY A 405 -6.71 10.39 -3.19
CA GLY A 405 -7.65 9.79 -2.26
C GLY A 405 -9.10 9.79 -2.74
N ALA A 406 -9.97 9.23 -1.93
CA ALA A 406 -11.40 9.12 -2.19
C ALA A 406 -12.23 10.07 -1.30
N GLN A 407 -13.51 10.19 -1.59
CA GLN A 407 -14.47 10.99 -0.80
C GLN A 407 -15.76 10.20 -0.56
N GLY A 408 -16.47 10.54 0.52
CA GLY A 408 -17.83 10.09 0.77
C GLY A 408 -18.03 8.57 0.86
N GLY A 409 -16.98 7.82 1.23
CA GLY A 409 -17.04 6.36 1.34
C GLY A 409 -16.82 5.61 0.02
N ALA A 410 -16.62 6.29 -1.10
CA ALA A 410 -16.19 5.68 -2.36
C ALA A 410 -14.74 5.15 -2.25
N THR A 411 -14.30 4.43 -3.28
CA THR A 411 -12.89 3.97 -3.42
C THR A 411 -12.20 4.56 -4.65
N THR A 412 -12.92 5.37 -5.43
CA THR A 412 -12.40 6.06 -6.62
C THR A 412 -11.64 7.31 -6.19
N LEU A 413 -10.53 7.59 -6.87
CA LEU A 413 -9.73 8.79 -6.64
C LEU A 413 -10.50 10.03 -7.11
N THR A 414 -10.79 10.96 -6.21
CA THR A 414 -11.56 12.17 -6.49
C THR A 414 -10.97 13.43 -5.84
N THR A 415 -9.92 13.26 -5.04
CA THR A 415 -9.23 14.34 -4.34
C THR A 415 -7.75 14.00 -4.16
N SER A 416 -6.96 14.97 -3.75
CA SER A 416 -5.53 14.77 -3.47
C SER A 416 -5.08 15.64 -2.29
N GLN A 417 -3.99 15.23 -1.66
CA GLN A 417 -3.29 15.99 -0.61
C GLN A 417 -1.79 15.86 -0.82
N THR A 418 -1.03 16.92 -0.57
CA THR A 418 0.42 16.90 -0.61
C THR A 418 0.97 16.68 0.79
N PHE A 419 1.88 15.72 0.92
CA PHE A 419 2.56 15.37 2.16
C PHE A 419 4.03 15.81 2.08
N PRO A 420 4.45 16.76 2.94
CA PRO A 420 5.83 17.25 2.93
C PRO A 420 6.84 16.16 3.26
N THR A 421 6.53 15.30 4.23
CA THR A 421 7.44 14.27 4.72
C THR A 421 6.78 12.89 4.80
N VAL A 422 7.60 11.84 4.86
CA VAL A 422 7.16 10.48 5.19
C VAL A 422 6.39 10.44 6.52
N GLN A 423 6.87 11.16 7.53
CA GLN A 423 6.25 11.18 8.86
C GLN A 423 4.84 11.80 8.85
N ASP A 424 4.62 12.86 8.05
CA ASP A 424 3.29 13.49 7.92
C ASP A 424 2.30 12.51 7.29
N LEU A 425 2.75 11.77 6.27
CA LEU A 425 1.96 10.75 5.59
C LEU A 425 1.57 9.62 6.55
N ASP A 426 2.56 9.02 7.23
CA ASP A 426 2.35 7.90 8.18
C ASP A 426 1.45 8.34 9.34
N THR A 427 1.65 9.52 9.91
CA THR A 427 0.83 10.04 11.00
C THR A 427 -0.65 10.19 10.59
N GLN A 428 -0.92 10.70 9.39
CA GLN A 428 -2.30 10.83 8.91
C GLN A 428 -2.91 9.46 8.61
N LEU A 429 -2.14 8.55 8.02
CA LEU A 429 -2.59 7.19 7.71
C LEU A 429 -3.01 6.43 8.98
N VAL A 430 -2.20 6.45 10.05
CA VAL A 430 -2.54 5.80 11.34
C VAL A 430 -3.89 6.26 11.82
N ASN A 431 -4.09 7.57 11.90
CA ASN A 431 -5.33 8.15 12.37
C ASN A 431 -6.52 7.76 11.47
N ALA A 432 -6.36 7.85 10.16
CA ALA A 432 -7.39 7.52 9.20
C ALA A 432 -7.92 6.08 9.33
N ARG A 433 -7.02 5.12 9.61
CA ARG A 433 -7.41 3.70 9.72
C ARG A 433 -8.15 3.39 11.02
N VAL A 434 -7.89 4.15 12.10
CA VAL A 434 -8.67 4.12 13.33
C VAL A 434 -10.03 4.79 13.10
N TRP A 435 -10.04 5.99 12.51
CA TRP A 435 -11.26 6.78 12.28
C TRP A 435 -12.26 6.12 11.31
N ILE A 436 -11.78 5.30 10.39
CA ILE A 436 -12.68 4.52 9.52
C ILE A 436 -13.29 3.30 10.24
N GLY A 437 -12.74 2.90 11.38
CA GLY A 437 -13.21 1.78 12.19
C GLY A 437 -12.75 0.39 11.72
N PHE A 438 -11.65 0.33 10.97
CA PHE A 438 -11.14 -0.94 10.43
C PHE A 438 -10.04 -1.57 11.24
N HIS A 439 -9.25 -0.75 11.94
CA HIS A 439 -8.01 -1.14 12.59
C HIS A 439 -7.84 -0.50 13.96
N TYR A 440 -7.12 -1.22 14.81
CA TYR A 440 -6.55 -0.69 16.05
C TYR A 440 -5.30 0.12 15.73
N ARG A 441 -4.99 1.12 16.56
CA ARG A 441 -3.80 1.97 16.37
C ARG A 441 -2.51 1.15 16.32
N SER A 442 -2.33 0.24 17.28
CA SER A 442 -1.17 -0.67 17.31
C SER A 442 -1.04 -1.53 16.04
N SER A 443 -2.15 -1.91 15.42
CA SER A 443 -2.15 -2.67 14.16
C SER A 443 -1.67 -1.85 12.97
N VAL A 444 -1.99 -0.55 12.94
CA VAL A 444 -1.51 0.32 11.86
C VAL A 444 -0.01 0.57 12.01
N ILE A 445 0.43 0.88 13.23
CA ILE A 445 1.86 1.07 13.55
C ILE A 445 2.67 -0.22 13.26
N ALA A 446 2.14 -1.39 13.58
CA ALA A 446 2.78 -2.65 13.23
C ALA A 446 2.90 -2.85 11.70
N GLY A 447 1.87 -2.41 10.95
CA GLY A 447 1.90 -2.41 9.49
C GLY A 447 2.95 -1.44 8.93
N GLU A 448 3.04 -0.22 9.47
CA GLU A 448 4.05 0.77 9.09
C GLU A 448 5.47 0.24 9.31
N ASN A 449 5.72 -0.34 10.48
CA ASN A 449 7.02 -0.91 10.80
C ASN A 449 7.39 -2.06 9.85
N LEU A 450 6.42 -2.91 9.50
CA LEU A 450 6.61 -4.00 8.55
C LEU A 450 6.92 -3.45 7.15
N GLY A 451 6.10 -2.55 6.62
CA GLY A 451 6.27 -1.97 5.30
C GLY A 451 7.61 -1.24 5.15
N THR A 452 7.97 -0.44 6.16
CA THR A 452 9.25 0.25 6.24
C THR A 452 10.43 -0.73 6.26
N ALA A 453 10.34 -1.83 7.03
CA ALA A 453 11.40 -2.83 7.10
C ALA A 453 11.59 -3.56 5.76
N VAL A 454 10.50 -3.94 5.09
CA VAL A 454 10.52 -4.55 3.76
C VAL A 454 11.19 -3.60 2.77
N ALA A 455 10.70 -2.37 2.64
CA ALA A 455 11.21 -1.40 1.71
C ALA A 455 12.72 -1.13 1.92
N ASN A 456 13.14 -0.90 3.16
CA ASN A 456 14.54 -0.63 3.48
C ASN A 456 15.46 -1.83 3.14
N TRP A 457 14.98 -3.07 3.35
CA TRP A 457 15.76 -4.25 3.03
C TRP A 457 15.92 -4.43 1.52
N GLU A 458 14.86 -4.22 0.74
CA GLU A 458 14.84 -4.40 -0.70
C GLU A 458 15.61 -3.30 -1.43
N LEU A 459 15.36 -2.03 -1.09
CA LEU A 459 15.98 -0.87 -1.73
C LEU A 459 17.51 -0.77 -1.48
N GLN A 460 18.03 -1.47 -0.48
CA GLN A 460 19.48 -1.61 -0.27
C GLN A 460 20.13 -2.69 -1.13
N ARG A 461 19.35 -3.52 -1.83
CA ARG A 461 19.83 -4.72 -2.55
C ARG A 461 19.44 -4.76 -4.01
N TYR A 462 18.33 -4.12 -4.36
CA TYR A 462 17.76 -4.12 -5.70
C TYR A 462 17.69 -2.69 -6.26
N PHE A 463 17.59 -2.57 -7.55
CA PHE A 463 17.44 -1.28 -8.25
C PHE A 463 18.63 -0.33 -8.05
N LEU A 464 19.81 -0.86 -7.75
CA LEU A 464 21.01 -0.08 -7.45
C LEU A 464 21.60 0.50 -8.75
N PRO A 465 22.23 1.69 -8.70
CA PRO A 465 23.03 2.17 -9.83
C PRO A 465 24.09 1.15 -10.24
N THR A 466 24.39 1.06 -11.52
CA THR A 466 25.53 0.28 -12.03
C THR A 466 26.81 1.08 -11.92
N ASP A 467 27.97 0.40 -11.98
CA ASP A 467 29.28 1.07 -11.97
C ASP A 467 29.46 2.02 -13.17
N ASP A 468 28.76 1.75 -14.29
CA ASP A 468 28.77 2.59 -15.48
C ASP A 468 27.93 3.89 -15.29
N ALA A 469 27.15 3.99 -14.22
CA ALA A 469 26.31 5.15 -13.90
C ALA A 469 26.99 6.10 -12.89
N THR A 470 28.17 5.79 -12.39
CA THR A 470 29.00 6.62 -11.48
C THR A 470 30.21 7.17 -12.19
#